data_2d1de7888302dfcdc2cd30dbf480e13c
#
_entry.id   2d1de7888302dfcdc2cd30dbf480e13c
#
_cell.length_a   1.000
_cell.length_b   1.000
_cell.length_c   1.000
_cell.angle_alpha   90.00
_cell.angle_beta   90.00
_cell.angle_gamma   90.00
#
_symmetry.space_group_name_H-M   'P 1'
#
loop_
_entity.id
_entity.type
_entity.pdbx_description
1 polymer ?
#
loop_
_entity_poly.entity_id
_entity_poly.type
_entity_poly.pdbx_seq_one_letter_code
_entity_poly.pdbx_strand_id
1 'polypeptide(L)'
;MKRWLVLLMLLIQAVFAVGAEAAIQVPPKPSVSSGIYVQDYAGVLSPQTRQALNAIGQDLDNKTTAQVAVVTVKTLDGQPIDEYGLTLLRQWGLGNKEKNNGALILVAVDDRQSRIEVGYGLEGVLPDGLTGRIQDQQMLPYFKQGQYEKGIVQGYLTIATTVAKSYDVKLEGVRYNGGAQQGTGDTPMPGWMKALIAVGLIVLVIVDHMFFGGIITQFILLALLRGGGGGSSRRW
;
A
#
# COMPACT_ATOMS: atom_id res chain seq x y z
N MET A 1 -47.20 -14.59 33.39
CA MET A 1 -46.60 -13.33 32.91
C MET A 1 -45.13 -13.22 33.27
N LYS A 2 -44.67 -13.42 34.51
CA LYS A 2 -43.27 -13.29 34.89
C LYS A 2 -42.28 -14.21 34.11
N ARG A 3 -42.68 -15.44 33.82
CA ARG A 3 -41.81 -16.41 33.07
C ARG A 3 -41.55 -15.98 31.62
N TRP A 4 -42.53 -15.38 30.95
CA TRP A 4 -42.39 -14.88 29.59
C TRP A 4 -41.52 -13.62 29.49
N LEU A 5 -41.56 -12.75 30.50
CA LEU A 5 -40.67 -11.58 30.59
C LEU A 5 -39.21 -11.99 30.77
N VAL A 6 -38.96 -13.06 31.56
CA VAL A 6 -37.57 -13.57 31.73
C VAL A 6 -37.05 -14.19 30.43
N LEU A 7 -37.89 -14.95 29.70
CA LEU A 7 -37.51 -15.51 28.42
C LEU A 7 -37.29 -14.43 27.35
N LEU A 8 -38.09 -13.38 27.32
CA LEU A 8 -37.91 -12.23 26.43
C LEU A 8 -36.60 -11.47 26.75
N MET A 9 -36.29 -11.30 28.04
CA MET A 9 -35.07 -10.64 28.48
C MET A 9 -33.80 -11.45 28.13
N LEU A 10 -33.85 -12.79 28.26
CA LEU A 10 -32.80 -13.69 27.81
C LEU A 10 -32.60 -13.68 26.29
N LEU A 11 -33.69 -13.60 25.55
CA LEU A 11 -33.66 -13.51 24.07
C LEU A 11 -33.04 -12.17 23.60
N ILE A 12 -33.39 -11.09 24.28
CA ILE A 12 -32.78 -9.75 24.02
C ILE A 12 -31.27 -9.76 24.33
N GLN A 13 -30.84 -10.39 25.43
CA GLN A 13 -29.42 -10.50 25.75
C GLN A 13 -28.65 -11.36 24.72
N ALA A 14 -29.27 -12.43 24.20
CA ALA A 14 -28.66 -13.25 23.15
C ALA A 14 -28.48 -12.50 21.81
N VAL A 15 -29.38 -11.55 21.49
CA VAL A 15 -29.28 -10.72 20.29
C VAL A 15 -28.17 -9.66 20.41
N PHE A 16 -27.90 -9.16 21.62
CA PHE A 16 -26.80 -8.21 21.87
C PHE A 16 -25.42 -8.87 21.99
N ALA A 17 -25.32 -10.19 22.13
CA ALA A 17 -24.07 -10.92 22.19
C ALA A 17 -23.42 -11.17 20.80
N VAL A 18 -24.12 -10.89 19.70
CA VAL A 18 -23.64 -11.07 18.33
C VAL A 18 -23.13 -9.74 17.80
N GLY A 19 -21.86 -9.40 18.08
CA GLY A 19 -21.28 -8.18 17.51
C GLY A 19 -20.01 -7.68 18.15
N ALA A 20 -19.24 -8.51 18.86
CA ALA A 20 -17.86 -8.16 19.13
C ALA A 20 -17.05 -8.46 17.87
N GLU A 21 -16.93 -7.48 16.95
CA GLU A 21 -15.89 -7.53 15.93
C GLU A 21 -14.56 -7.74 16.66
N ALA A 22 -13.91 -8.87 16.40
CA ALA A 22 -12.62 -9.15 16.99
C ALA A 22 -11.65 -8.05 16.52
N ALA A 23 -11.15 -7.26 17.48
CA ALA A 23 -10.18 -6.21 17.18
C ALA A 23 -8.97 -6.83 16.46
N ILE A 24 -8.56 -6.20 15.36
CA ILE A 24 -7.41 -6.67 14.58
C ILE A 24 -6.16 -6.68 15.47
N GLN A 25 -5.56 -7.85 15.58
CA GLN A 25 -4.37 -8.07 16.40
C GLN A 25 -3.13 -7.88 15.52
N VAL A 26 -2.37 -6.82 15.76
CA VAL A 26 -1.09 -6.58 15.08
C VAL A 26 0.06 -6.58 16.09
N PRO A 27 1.29 -6.89 15.67
CA PRO A 27 2.46 -6.83 16.53
C PRO A 27 2.64 -5.43 17.15
N PRO A 28 3.13 -5.34 18.40
CA PRO A 28 3.41 -4.05 19.02
C PRO A 28 4.51 -3.30 18.25
N LYS A 29 4.47 -1.96 18.31
CA LYS A 29 5.49 -1.12 17.69
C LYS A 29 6.88 -1.50 18.21
N PRO A 30 7.84 -1.84 17.35
CA PRO A 30 9.20 -2.14 17.77
C PRO A 30 9.89 -0.90 18.33
N SER A 31 10.89 -1.11 19.17
CA SER A 31 11.74 -0.01 19.65
C SER A 31 12.64 0.50 18.52
N VAL A 32 13.00 1.78 18.57
CA VAL A 32 13.92 2.38 17.58
C VAL A 32 15.25 1.64 17.52
N SER A 33 15.73 1.12 18.65
CA SER A 33 16.95 0.32 18.75
C SER A 33 16.88 -1.04 18.06
N SER A 34 15.68 -1.61 17.87
CA SER A 34 15.48 -2.87 17.15
C SER A 34 15.29 -2.71 15.64
N GLY A 35 15.35 -1.47 15.14
CA GLY A 35 15.16 -1.15 13.71
C GLY A 35 13.69 -1.18 13.30
N ILE A 36 13.02 -0.04 13.39
CA ILE A 36 11.59 0.09 13.09
C ILE A 36 11.25 -0.19 11.62
N TYR A 37 12.21 -0.05 10.71
CA TYR A 37 11.94 -0.10 9.27
C TYR A 37 11.83 -1.52 8.72
N VAL A 38 12.32 -2.54 9.45
CA VAL A 38 12.25 -3.95 9.00
C VAL A 38 11.90 -4.85 10.17
N GLN A 39 10.72 -5.46 10.10
CA GLN A 39 10.25 -6.46 11.06
C GLN A 39 9.91 -7.76 10.32
N ASP A 40 10.73 -8.77 10.53
CA ASP A 40 10.64 -10.05 9.82
C ASP A 40 10.15 -11.16 10.74
N TYR A 41 8.84 -11.20 11.01
CA TYR A 41 8.22 -12.24 11.84
C TYR A 41 8.03 -13.57 11.08
N ALA A 42 8.03 -13.54 9.75
CA ALA A 42 7.98 -14.74 8.92
C ALA A 42 9.34 -15.44 8.80
N GLY A 43 10.45 -14.73 9.06
CA GLY A 43 11.81 -15.28 8.94
C GLY A 43 12.26 -15.48 7.50
N VAL A 44 11.83 -14.62 6.58
CA VAL A 44 12.12 -14.73 5.15
C VAL A 44 13.25 -13.79 4.68
N LEU A 45 13.80 -13.00 5.59
CA LEU A 45 14.90 -12.07 5.31
C LEU A 45 16.19 -12.51 6.02
N SER A 46 17.31 -12.46 5.32
CA SER A 46 18.61 -12.66 5.94
C SER A 46 18.95 -11.52 6.93
N PRO A 47 19.79 -11.78 7.95
CA PRO A 47 20.22 -10.72 8.87
C PRO A 47 20.88 -9.54 8.15
N GLN A 48 21.66 -9.81 7.11
CA GLN A 48 22.34 -8.81 6.28
C GLN A 48 21.34 -7.91 5.55
N THR A 49 20.30 -8.49 4.96
CA THR A 49 19.23 -7.75 4.27
C THR A 49 18.45 -6.89 5.25
N ARG A 50 18.08 -7.42 6.43
CA ARG A 50 17.41 -6.62 7.46
C ARG A 50 18.24 -5.42 7.89
N GLN A 51 19.54 -5.62 8.11
CA GLN A 51 20.45 -4.52 8.48
C GLN A 51 20.56 -3.47 7.36
N ALA A 52 20.72 -3.91 6.10
CA ALA A 52 20.84 -3.00 4.95
C ALA A 52 19.58 -2.17 4.74
N LEU A 53 18.38 -2.81 4.78
CA LEU A 53 17.11 -2.11 4.60
C LEU A 53 16.81 -1.16 5.78
N ASN A 54 17.15 -1.54 7.03
CA ASN A 54 17.04 -0.65 8.18
C ASN A 54 17.95 0.59 8.02
N ALA A 55 19.17 0.42 7.54
CA ALA A 55 20.08 1.54 7.30
C ALA A 55 19.52 2.51 6.25
N ILE A 56 18.94 1.98 5.16
CA ILE A 56 18.29 2.79 4.12
C ILE A 56 17.07 3.53 4.67
N GLY A 57 16.22 2.83 5.46
CA GLY A 57 15.06 3.45 6.10
C GLY A 57 15.43 4.56 7.05
N GLN A 58 16.48 4.36 7.85
CA GLN A 58 17.02 5.37 8.76
C GLN A 58 17.58 6.58 8.01
N ASP A 59 18.30 6.37 6.90
CA ASP A 59 18.84 7.47 6.09
C ASP A 59 17.72 8.29 5.44
N LEU A 60 16.68 7.61 4.94
CA LEU A 60 15.48 8.26 4.40
C LEU A 60 14.76 9.10 5.47
N ASP A 61 14.50 8.52 6.64
CA ASP A 61 13.84 9.22 7.75
C ASP A 61 14.64 10.44 8.22
N ASN A 62 15.93 10.29 8.42
CA ASN A 62 16.82 11.39 8.82
C ASN A 62 16.80 12.55 7.83
N LYS A 63 16.71 12.28 6.52
CA LYS A 63 16.76 13.29 5.46
C LYS A 63 15.40 13.90 5.14
N THR A 64 14.29 13.17 5.38
CA THR A 64 12.97 13.57 4.86
C THR A 64 11.85 13.57 5.91
N THR A 65 12.09 12.93 7.04
CA THR A 65 11.07 12.54 8.02
C THR A 65 10.04 11.52 7.49
N ALA A 66 10.20 11.05 6.24
CA ALA A 66 9.36 10.00 5.70
C ALA A 66 9.88 8.63 6.16
N GLN A 67 8.95 7.75 6.54
CA GLN A 67 9.28 6.42 7.02
C GLN A 67 8.71 5.36 6.09
N VAL A 68 9.57 4.51 5.56
CA VAL A 68 9.19 3.33 4.79
C VAL A 68 9.54 2.10 5.63
N ALA A 69 8.53 1.28 5.94
CA ALA A 69 8.73 0.06 6.71
C ALA A 69 8.31 -1.17 5.90
N VAL A 70 8.93 -2.32 6.20
CA VAL A 70 8.47 -3.63 5.76
C VAL A 70 8.21 -4.52 6.96
N VAL A 71 7.07 -5.19 6.92
CA VAL A 71 6.66 -6.17 7.93
C VAL A 71 6.29 -7.47 7.21
N THR A 72 6.93 -8.56 7.62
CA THR A 72 6.55 -9.89 7.18
C THR A 72 5.89 -10.64 8.33
N VAL A 73 4.78 -11.30 8.07
CA VAL A 73 4.10 -12.19 9.02
C VAL A 73 3.91 -13.57 8.38
N LYS A 74 3.82 -14.61 9.21
CA LYS A 74 3.50 -15.94 8.67
C LYS A 74 2.09 -15.97 8.13
N THR A 75 1.12 -15.59 8.93
CA THR A 75 -0.30 -15.54 8.60
C THR A 75 -0.97 -14.31 9.20
N LEU A 76 -2.10 -13.93 8.62
CA LEU A 76 -3.00 -12.89 9.13
C LEU A 76 -4.08 -13.47 10.05
N ASP A 77 -4.07 -14.79 10.29
CA ASP A 77 -5.07 -15.52 11.09
C ASP A 77 -6.52 -15.25 10.64
N GLY A 78 -6.70 -15.18 9.31
CA GLY A 78 -7.99 -14.92 8.68
C GLY A 78 -8.44 -13.46 8.66
N GLN A 79 -7.63 -12.54 9.19
CA GLN A 79 -7.93 -11.10 9.16
C GLN A 79 -7.73 -10.54 7.74
N PRO A 80 -8.56 -9.58 7.29
CA PRO A 80 -8.37 -8.91 6.02
C PRO A 80 -7.04 -8.14 5.98
N ILE A 81 -6.23 -8.33 4.93
CA ILE A 81 -4.90 -7.73 4.85
C ILE A 81 -4.92 -6.20 4.79
N ASP A 82 -5.96 -5.61 4.21
CA ASP A 82 -6.16 -4.16 4.13
C ASP A 82 -6.42 -3.56 5.51
N GLU A 83 -7.29 -4.16 6.31
CA GLU A 83 -7.54 -3.71 7.68
C GLU A 83 -6.31 -3.95 8.58
N TYR A 84 -5.65 -5.09 8.41
CA TYR A 84 -4.42 -5.42 9.14
C TYR A 84 -3.30 -4.41 8.84
N GLY A 85 -3.05 -4.14 7.56
CA GLY A 85 -2.01 -3.20 7.11
C GLY A 85 -2.28 -1.78 7.58
N LEU A 86 -3.52 -1.32 7.45
CA LEU A 86 -3.94 0.01 7.90
C LEU A 86 -3.83 0.15 9.43
N THR A 87 -4.24 -0.87 10.17
CA THR A 87 -4.12 -0.91 11.63
C THR A 87 -2.65 -0.84 12.06
N LEU A 88 -1.80 -1.61 11.39
CA LEU A 88 -0.35 -1.64 11.64
C LEU A 88 0.30 -0.28 11.38
N LEU A 89 0.01 0.33 10.20
CA LEU A 89 0.51 1.66 9.84
C LEU A 89 0.13 2.71 10.91
N ARG A 90 -1.12 2.69 11.36
CA ARG A 90 -1.66 3.65 12.34
C ARG A 90 -1.13 3.41 13.74
N GLN A 91 -1.13 2.17 14.23
CA GLN A 91 -0.67 1.86 15.59
C GLN A 91 0.83 2.10 15.75
N TRP A 92 1.61 1.82 14.72
CA TRP A 92 3.04 2.14 14.74
C TRP A 92 3.30 3.63 14.51
N GLY A 93 2.33 4.37 13.98
CA GLY A 93 2.47 5.78 13.67
C GLY A 93 3.65 6.00 12.74
N LEU A 94 3.66 5.25 11.60
CA LEU A 94 4.72 5.38 10.62
C LEU A 94 4.66 6.74 9.93
N GLY A 95 5.82 7.38 9.82
CA GLY A 95 5.97 8.72 9.28
C GLY A 95 5.85 9.83 10.32
N ASN A 96 6.00 11.06 9.88
CA ASN A 96 5.82 12.24 10.71
C ASN A 96 4.32 12.49 10.95
N LYS A 97 3.92 12.79 12.19
CA LYS A 97 2.50 12.97 12.58
C LYS A 97 1.80 14.10 11.84
N GLU A 98 2.52 15.15 11.50
CA GLU A 98 1.95 16.32 10.79
C GLU A 98 1.90 16.08 9.28
N LYS A 99 2.90 15.37 8.75
CA LYS A 99 3.03 15.12 7.31
C LYS A 99 2.31 13.85 6.86
N ASN A 100 2.04 12.90 7.75
CA ASN A 100 1.46 11.57 7.43
C ASN A 100 2.22 10.85 6.30
N ASN A 101 3.56 10.96 6.29
CA ASN A 101 4.45 10.51 5.23
C ASN A 101 5.08 9.14 5.54
N GLY A 102 4.26 8.22 6.00
CA GLY A 102 4.63 6.82 6.20
C GLY A 102 4.21 5.93 5.03
N ALA A 103 4.96 4.86 4.77
CA ALA A 103 4.56 3.77 3.90
C ALA A 103 4.93 2.42 4.51
N LEU A 104 4.10 1.41 4.31
CA LEU A 104 4.25 0.07 4.85
C LEU A 104 4.14 -0.97 3.74
N ILE A 105 5.12 -1.85 3.64
CA ILE A 105 5.03 -3.09 2.86
C ILE A 105 4.68 -4.21 3.83
N LEU A 106 3.51 -4.81 3.69
CA LEU A 106 3.07 -5.98 4.45
C LEU A 106 3.10 -7.21 3.56
N VAL A 107 3.72 -8.30 4.06
CA VAL A 107 3.78 -9.59 3.37
C VAL A 107 3.35 -10.69 4.32
N ALA A 108 2.23 -11.36 4.03
CA ALA A 108 1.73 -12.54 4.73
C ALA A 108 2.06 -13.78 3.90
N VAL A 109 3.07 -14.52 4.36
CA VAL A 109 3.76 -15.55 3.56
C VAL A 109 2.87 -16.77 3.31
N ASP A 110 2.27 -17.32 4.36
CA ASP A 110 1.44 -18.52 4.28
C ASP A 110 0.10 -18.23 3.60
N ASP A 111 -0.44 -17.01 3.78
CA ASP A 111 -1.66 -16.56 3.11
C ASP A 111 -1.45 -16.15 1.64
N ARG A 112 -0.18 -16.05 1.22
CA ARG A 112 0.21 -15.57 -0.11
C ARG A 112 -0.44 -14.23 -0.44
N GLN A 113 -0.34 -13.29 0.46
CA GLN A 113 -0.88 -11.94 0.30
C GLN A 113 0.19 -10.89 0.57
N SER A 114 0.15 -9.82 -0.19
CA SER A 114 0.95 -8.64 0.09
C SER A 114 0.13 -7.37 -0.11
N ARG A 115 0.55 -6.34 0.61
CA ARG A 115 -0.09 -5.03 0.52
C ARG A 115 0.94 -3.93 0.75
N ILE A 116 0.75 -2.81 0.06
CA ILE A 116 1.48 -1.57 0.31
C ILE A 116 0.45 -0.56 0.81
N GLU A 117 0.60 -0.13 2.07
CA GLU A 117 -0.17 0.96 2.65
C GLU A 117 0.62 2.25 2.56
N VAL A 118 -0.06 3.33 2.23
CA VAL A 118 0.55 4.64 2.03
C VAL A 118 -0.20 5.66 2.89
N GLY A 119 0.54 6.41 3.69
CA GLY A 119 0.00 7.55 4.43
C GLY A 119 -0.34 8.71 3.50
N TYR A 120 -1.34 9.50 3.88
CA TYR A 120 -1.91 10.59 3.09
C TYR A 120 -0.85 11.54 2.49
N GLY A 121 0.22 11.84 3.24
CA GLY A 121 1.29 12.73 2.78
C GLY A 121 2.17 12.16 1.66
N LEU A 122 2.06 10.87 1.37
CA LEU A 122 2.78 10.22 0.26
C LEU A 122 1.87 9.79 -0.90
N GLU A 123 0.55 9.95 -0.82
CA GLU A 123 -0.37 9.54 -1.90
C GLU A 123 -0.06 10.22 -3.25
N GLY A 124 0.38 11.47 -3.22
CA GLY A 124 0.83 12.18 -4.43
C GLY A 124 2.12 11.62 -5.04
N VAL A 125 2.94 10.93 -4.24
CA VAL A 125 4.23 10.33 -4.64
C VAL A 125 4.09 8.86 -4.96
N LEU A 126 3.27 8.16 -4.19
CA LEU A 126 2.99 6.72 -4.26
C LEU A 126 1.48 6.47 -4.44
N PRO A 127 0.86 6.92 -5.53
CA PRO A 127 -0.55 6.64 -5.77
C PRO A 127 -0.78 5.13 -5.98
N ASP A 128 -2.02 4.66 -5.76
CA ASP A 128 -2.42 3.24 -5.84
C ASP A 128 -1.97 2.54 -7.12
N GLY A 129 -2.07 3.23 -8.26
CA GLY A 129 -1.61 2.69 -9.53
C GLY A 129 -0.11 2.43 -9.56
N LEU A 130 0.70 3.20 -8.83
CA LEU A 130 2.14 2.99 -8.72
C LEU A 130 2.45 1.85 -7.75
N THR A 131 1.83 1.84 -6.56
CA THR A 131 2.03 0.78 -5.58
C THR A 131 1.59 -0.58 -6.11
N GLY A 132 0.49 -0.62 -6.89
CA GLY A 132 0.06 -1.82 -7.62
C GLY A 132 1.12 -2.29 -8.62
N ARG A 133 1.68 -1.41 -9.44
CA ARG A 133 2.76 -1.76 -10.38
C ARG A 133 4.02 -2.24 -9.67
N ILE A 134 4.41 -1.62 -8.56
CA ILE A 134 5.55 -2.06 -7.76
C ILE A 134 5.33 -3.51 -7.29
N GLN A 135 4.16 -3.83 -6.76
CA GLN A 135 3.84 -5.20 -6.37
C GLN A 135 3.88 -6.15 -7.56
N ASP A 136 3.18 -5.82 -8.65
CA ASP A 136 3.03 -6.69 -9.81
C ASP A 136 4.35 -6.95 -10.56
N GLN A 137 5.24 -5.95 -10.62
CA GLN A 137 6.46 -6.01 -11.42
C GLN A 137 7.74 -6.28 -10.59
N GLN A 138 7.77 -5.82 -9.34
CA GLN A 138 8.99 -5.87 -8.52
C GLN A 138 8.92 -6.92 -7.40
N MET A 139 7.71 -7.34 -6.98
CA MET A 139 7.56 -8.24 -5.84
C MET A 139 6.98 -9.61 -6.25
N LEU A 140 5.80 -9.64 -6.86
CA LEU A 140 5.09 -10.89 -7.16
C LEU A 140 5.82 -11.88 -8.05
N PRO A 141 6.61 -11.48 -9.07
CA PRO A 141 7.38 -12.44 -9.88
C PRO A 141 8.36 -13.26 -9.04
N TYR A 142 8.93 -12.67 -7.98
CA TYR A 142 9.81 -13.35 -7.04
C TYR A 142 9.05 -14.16 -6.01
N PHE A 143 7.93 -13.63 -5.47
CA PHE A 143 7.11 -14.34 -4.49
C PHE A 143 6.53 -15.64 -5.04
N LYS A 144 6.10 -15.66 -6.29
CA LYS A 144 5.64 -16.88 -6.99
C LYS A 144 6.71 -17.98 -7.08
N GLN A 145 7.98 -17.61 -6.96
CA GLN A 145 9.13 -18.52 -6.97
C GLN A 145 9.66 -18.81 -5.55
N GLY A 146 8.99 -18.34 -4.50
CA GLY A 146 9.44 -18.47 -3.10
C GLY A 146 10.63 -17.56 -2.75
N GLN A 147 11.04 -16.65 -3.65
CA GLN A 147 12.17 -15.72 -3.45
C GLN A 147 11.69 -14.45 -2.73
N TYR A 148 11.12 -14.60 -1.52
CA TYR A 148 10.50 -13.49 -0.77
C TYR A 148 11.48 -12.35 -0.52
N GLU A 149 12.69 -12.67 -0.02
CA GLU A 149 13.73 -11.67 0.26
C GLU A 149 13.98 -10.78 -0.95
N LYS A 150 14.16 -11.36 -2.12
CA LYS A 150 14.45 -10.62 -3.35
C LYS A 150 13.31 -9.70 -3.77
N GLY A 151 12.07 -10.19 -3.71
CA GLY A 151 10.89 -9.40 -4.01
C GLY A 151 10.70 -8.24 -3.02
N ILE A 152 10.91 -8.48 -1.73
CA ILE A 152 10.83 -7.46 -0.69
C ILE A 152 11.90 -6.38 -0.91
N VAL A 153 13.15 -6.78 -1.17
CA VAL A 153 14.26 -5.83 -1.44
C VAL A 153 13.93 -4.95 -2.64
N GLN A 154 13.46 -5.52 -3.75
CA GLN A 154 13.12 -4.74 -4.94
C GLN A 154 11.98 -3.76 -4.68
N GLY A 155 10.89 -4.21 -4.04
CA GLY A 155 9.76 -3.35 -3.67
C GLY A 155 10.18 -2.22 -2.73
N TYR A 156 10.92 -2.55 -1.68
CA TYR A 156 11.38 -1.58 -0.68
C TYR A 156 12.28 -0.51 -1.31
N LEU A 157 13.28 -0.92 -2.08
CA LEU A 157 14.20 0.02 -2.75
C LEU A 157 13.46 0.92 -3.73
N THR A 158 12.51 0.39 -4.48
CA THR A 158 11.70 1.18 -5.42
C THR A 158 10.88 2.24 -4.68
N ILE A 159 10.23 1.87 -3.57
CA ILE A 159 9.46 2.82 -2.75
C ILE A 159 10.38 3.86 -2.12
N ALA A 160 11.44 3.42 -1.43
CA ALA A 160 12.36 4.32 -0.73
C ALA A 160 13.03 5.33 -1.69
N THR A 161 13.46 4.88 -2.88
CA THR A 161 14.07 5.78 -3.88
C THR A 161 13.04 6.72 -4.51
N THR A 162 11.79 6.28 -4.72
CA THR A 162 10.71 7.12 -5.22
C THR A 162 10.39 8.23 -4.22
N VAL A 163 10.28 7.89 -2.93
CA VAL A 163 10.08 8.87 -1.86
C VAL A 163 11.28 9.81 -1.76
N ALA A 164 12.51 9.31 -1.71
CA ALA A 164 13.70 10.14 -1.63
C ALA A 164 13.78 11.17 -2.78
N LYS A 165 13.44 10.73 -3.99
CA LYS A 165 13.40 11.59 -5.18
C LYS A 165 12.37 12.72 -5.04
N SER A 166 11.23 12.48 -4.42
CA SER A 166 10.19 13.51 -4.22
C SER A 166 10.62 14.61 -3.22
N TYR A 167 11.58 14.30 -2.35
CA TYR A 167 12.20 15.23 -1.44
C TYR A 167 13.55 15.79 -1.94
N ASP A 168 13.92 15.48 -3.19
CA ASP A 168 15.22 15.86 -3.80
C ASP A 168 16.44 15.42 -2.98
N VAL A 169 16.38 14.24 -2.34
CA VAL A 169 17.48 13.68 -1.56
C VAL A 169 18.00 12.39 -2.19
N LYS A 170 19.30 12.10 -1.96
CA LYS A 170 19.95 10.85 -2.35
C LYS A 170 20.14 9.98 -1.12
N LEU A 171 19.80 8.70 -1.23
CA LEU A 171 20.02 7.71 -0.18
C LEU A 171 21.44 7.15 -0.28
N GLU A 172 22.08 7.02 0.87
CA GLU A 172 23.41 6.38 0.98
C GLU A 172 23.25 4.86 1.08
N GLY A 173 24.22 4.11 0.55
CA GLY A 173 24.18 2.64 0.59
C GLY A 173 23.28 1.96 -0.43
N VAL A 174 22.44 2.71 -1.12
CA VAL A 174 21.68 2.19 -2.26
C VAL A 174 22.59 2.12 -3.47
N ARG A 175 23.39 1.06 -3.56
CA ARG A 175 23.92 0.62 -4.87
C ARG A 175 22.75 -0.02 -5.62
N TYR A 176 21.86 0.83 -6.09
CA TYR A 176 20.86 0.42 -7.06
C TYR A 176 21.61 0.09 -8.35
N ASN A 177 22.05 -1.16 -8.47
CA ASN A 177 22.25 -1.75 -9.78
C ASN A 177 20.85 -1.91 -10.39
N GLY A 178 20.20 -0.73 -10.54
CA GLY A 178 19.00 -0.63 -11.33
C GLY A 178 19.36 -1.04 -12.74
N GLY A 179 19.15 -2.30 -13.04
CA GLY A 179 18.58 -2.60 -14.31
C GLY A 179 17.28 -1.82 -14.32
N ALA A 180 17.37 -0.57 -14.75
CA ALA A 180 16.23 0.19 -15.19
C ALA A 180 15.67 -0.57 -16.39
N GLN A 181 14.89 -1.62 -16.11
CA GLN A 181 13.68 -1.78 -16.88
C GLN A 181 12.82 -0.59 -16.44
N GLN A 182 13.14 0.57 -17.02
CA GLN A 182 12.10 1.52 -17.35
C GLN A 182 10.98 0.66 -17.89
N GLY A 183 9.97 0.42 -17.01
CA GLY A 183 8.71 -0.05 -17.50
C GLY A 183 8.39 0.88 -18.65
N THR A 184 8.34 0.32 -19.84
CA THR A 184 7.86 0.94 -21.05
C THR A 184 6.40 1.36 -20.83
N GLY A 185 6.23 2.45 -20.07
CA GLY A 185 4.97 3.07 -19.74
C GLY A 185 5.00 4.56 -20.07
N ASP A 186 6.20 5.14 -20.21
CA ASP A 186 6.37 6.51 -20.68
C ASP A 186 7.43 6.55 -21.79
N THR A 187 7.17 5.87 -22.92
CA THR A 187 7.59 6.48 -24.17
C THR A 187 6.80 7.77 -24.22
N PRO A 188 7.47 8.96 -24.26
CA PRO A 188 6.75 10.19 -24.42
C PRO A 188 5.95 10.04 -25.70
N MET A 189 4.61 9.93 -25.53
CA MET A 189 3.72 9.81 -26.68
C MET A 189 4.07 10.94 -27.63
N PRO A 190 4.40 10.67 -28.89
CA PRO A 190 4.70 11.70 -29.85
C PRO A 190 3.54 12.70 -29.85
N GLY A 191 3.86 13.98 -29.99
CA GLY A 191 2.88 15.07 -29.82
C GLY A 191 1.61 14.89 -30.65
N TRP A 192 1.72 14.27 -31.85
CA TRP A 192 0.58 13.93 -32.68
C TRP A 192 -0.36 12.90 -32.05
N MET A 193 0.14 11.93 -31.26
CA MET A 193 -0.66 10.92 -30.58
C MET A 193 -1.41 11.51 -29.37
N LYS A 194 -0.81 12.48 -28.66
CA LYS A 194 -1.50 13.28 -27.63
C LYS A 194 -2.62 14.10 -28.25
N ALA A 195 -2.39 14.69 -29.42
CA ALA A 195 -3.39 15.43 -30.16
C ALA A 195 -4.54 14.52 -30.62
N LEU A 196 -4.28 13.33 -31.12
CA LEU A 196 -5.31 12.35 -31.50
C LEU A 196 -6.17 11.91 -30.28
N ILE A 197 -5.55 11.68 -29.13
CA ILE A 197 -6.29 11.34 -27.90
C ILE A 197 -7.16 12.52 -27.47
N ALA A 198 -6.63 13.74 -27.49
CA ALA A 198 -7.40 14.94 -27.15
C ALA A 198 -8.59 15.14 -28.11
N VAL A 199 -8.39 14.98 -29.41
CA VAL A 199 -9.46 15.03 -30.42
C VAL A 199 -10.47 13.91 -30.21
N GLY A 200 -10.01 12.68 -29.92
CA GLY A 200 -10.88 11.54 -29.62
C GLY A 200 -11.76 11.78 -28.40
N LEU A 201 -11.20 12.34 -27.31
CA LEU A 201 -11.95 12.72 -26.12
C LEU A 201 -12.99 13.82 -26.42
N ILE A 202 -12.64 14.83 -27.22
CA ILE A 202 -13.57 15.89 -27.61
C ILE A 202 -14.73 15.30 -28.43
N VAL A 203 -14.44 14.45 -29.41
CA VAL A 203 -15.44 13.77 -30.23
C VAL A 203 -16.35 12.90 -29.34
N LEU A 204 -15.79 12.16 -28.36
CA LEU A 204 -16.55 11.33 -27.44
C LEU A 204 -17.51 12.16 -26.58
N VAL A 205 -17.06 13.32 -26.08
CA VAL A 205 -17.91 14.26 -25.32
C VAL A 205 -19.03 14.82 -26.19
N ILE A 206 -18.74 15.18 -27.45
CA ILE A 206 -19.75 15.69 -28.38
C ILE A 206 -20.79 14.61 -28.69
N VAL A 207 -20.35 13.38 -28.97
CA VAL A 207 -21.24 12.24 -29.25
C VAL A 207 -22.10 11.92 -28.00
N ASP A 208 -21.50 11.89 -26.81
CA ASP A 208 -22.23 11.68 -25.57
C ASP A 208 -23.30 12.76 -25.34
N HIS A 209 -22.98 14.01 -25.65
CA HIS A 209 -23.92 15.11 -25.49
C HIS A 209 -25.05 15.05 -26.54
N MET A 210 -24.75 14.63 -27.78
CA MET A 210 -25.74 14.51 -28.86
C MET A 210 -26.68 13.30 -28.70
N PHE A 211 -26.17 12.14 -28.25
CA PHE A 211 -26.94 10.89 -28.23
C PHE A 211 -27.39 10.46 -26.85
N PHE A 212 -26.66 10.82 -25.78
CA PHE A 212 -26.89 10.34 -24.41
C PHE A 212 -27.10 11.48 -23.40
N GLY A 213 -27.23 12.73 -23.85
CA GLY A 213 -27.50 13.86 -22.95
C GLY A 213 -26.41 14.15 -21.91
N GLY A 214 -25.16 13.71 -22.14
CA GLY A 214 -24.03 13.96 -21.23
C GLY A 214 -23.89 12.99 -20.06
N ILE A 215 -24.64 11.89 -20.05
CA ILE A 215 -24.67 10.90 -18.95
C ILE A 215 -23.29 10.28 -18.72
N ILE A 216 -22.59 9.89 -19.78
CA ILE A 216 -21.27 9.24 -19.68
C ILE A 216 -20.24 10.22 -19.14
N THR A 217 -20.26 11.46 -19.61
CA THR A 217 -19.38 12.55 -19.14
C THR A 217 -19.58 12.83 -17.66
N GLN A 218 -20.82 12.84 -17.15
CA GLN A 218 -21.12 13.03 -15.72
C GLN A 218 -20.62 11.86 -14.87
N PHE A 219 -20.75 10.60 -15.34
CA PHE A 219 -20.21 9.44 -14.66
C PHE A 219 -18.69 9.45 -14.56
N ILE A 220 -17.99 9.84 -15.62
CA ILE A 220 -16.52 9.96 -15.65
C ILE A 220 -16.06 11.06 -14.68
N LEU A 221 -16.74 12.21 -14.66
CA LEU A 221 -16.42 13.31 -13.75
C LEU A 221 -16.64 12.92 -12.28
N LEU A 222 -17.76 12.22 -11.98
CA LEU A 222 -18.04 11.69 -10.65
C LEU A 222 -17.02 10.63 -10.21
N ALA A 223 -16.55 9.77 -11.13
CA ALA A 223 -15.53 8.78 -10.85
C ALA A 223 -14.16 9.42 -10.56
N LEU A 224 -13.80 10.48 -11.29
CA LEU A 224 -12.58 11.26 -11.05
C LEU A 224 -12.60 12.03 -9.73
N LEU A 225 -13.77 12.57 -9.34
CA LEU A 225 -13.94 13.28 -8.06
C LEU A 225 -14.05 12.33 -6.85
N ARG A 226 -14.36 11.05 -7.06
CA ARG A 226 -14.51 10.03 -6.01
C ARG A 226 -13.24 9.19 -5.79
N GLY A 227 -12.13 9.51 -6.47
CA GLY A 227 -10.82 8.86 -6.28
C GLY A 227 -10.27 9.14 -4.89
N GLY A 228 -10.66 8.35 -3.91
CA GLY A 228 -10.15 8.37 -2.54
C GLY A 228 -9.30 7.12 -2.27
N GLY A 229 -8.16 7.34 -1.65
CA GLY A 229 -7.10 6.46 -1.28
C GLY A 229 -7.47 5.05 -0.84
N GLY A 230 -6.81 4.11 -1.42
CA GLY A 230 -6.84 2.71 -1.04
C GLY A 230 -5.60 2.02 -1.56
N GLY A 231 -4.75 1.54 -0.67
CA GLY A 231 -3.62 0.69 -1.03
C GLY A 231 -4.09 -0.54 -1.82
N SER A 232 -3.25 -1.08 -2.69
CA SER A 232 -3.60 -2.28 -3.43
C SER A 232 -3.12 -3.54 -2.72
N SER A 233 -4.03 -4.47 -2.41
CA SER A 233 -3.70 -5.80 -1.91
C SER A 233 -3.51 -6.78 -3.07
N ARG A 234 -2.56 -7.70 -2.95
CA ARG A 234 -2.28 -8.73 -3.95
C ARG A 234 -2.18 -10.10 -3.31
N ARG A 235 -2.69 -11.11 -4.03
CA ARG A 235 -2.55 -12.54 -3.71
C ARG A 235 -1.78 -13.22 -4.85
N TRP A 236 -0.92 -14.20 -4.52
CA TRP A 236 -0.13 -14.97 -5.49
C TRP A 236 -0.22 -16.47 -5.31
#